data_a7b44550bcaf328b535e2a51ca79b4dd
#
_entry.id   a7b44550bcaf328b535e2a51ca79b4dd
#
_cell.length_a   1.000
_cell.length_b   1.000
_cell.length_c   1.000
_cell.angle_alpha   90.00
_cell.angle_beta   90.00
_cell.angle_gamma   90.00
#
_symmetry.space_group_name_H-M   'P 1'
#
loop_
_entity.id
_entity.type
_entity.pdbx_description
1 polymer ?
#
loop_
_entity_poly.entity_id
_entity_poly.type
_entity_poly.pdbx_seq_one_letter_code
_entity_poly.pdbx_strand_id
1 'polypeptide(L)'
;MKARRWWGAALLAASSLVAMGGAQAQATTGQAKPQGDTSGKKPNILVIFGDDIGQANISAYTRGVVGYTTPNIDRIAKEGAIFTDYYAENSCTAGRSSFITGQSPRRTGLSKVGVPGATVGLQDRDITMAQALKSHGYNTAQFGKNHLGDRDEYLPTKHGFDQFFGNLYHLNAEEEPERPYWPQNPKDPIIAAYKPRGVIKASADGKIEDTGALTTKRMETIDDETVGAALDYIDKHAKDDKPFFVWMNTTRMHIYTHIRPEYKGKSGMPGNDYADGMWEHDQDVGKLLKKLDDLGIADNTIVVYTTDNGPNQFSWPDAATTPFRNEKDSNWEGAFRVPAMVRWPGKIEPGTVKNGIVSGLDWFPTLLAAVGDTDVKDRLLKGWTPGGGQKNYKVHLDGYNQLDYLTGKSDKSARDDFYYFNDDGLLVAMRFENWKIVFCEQRAPGGFAVWSDPFVCLRVPKVFNLRMDPYERADIVSDQYNDWLSKNAYLAFIGSAKASEFLQTFVEYPPSQRPASFSVDQVQEAVDKAIEKHFEEQARKQGKSGS
;
A
#
# COMPACT_ATOMS: atom_id res chain seq x y z
N MET A 1 -42.84 35.98 -50.56
CA MET A 1 -42.79 35.53 -51.98
C MET A 1 -42.08 34.21 -52.08
N LYS A 2 -42.81 33.24 -52.68
CA LYS A 2 -42.35 31.96 -53.23
C LYS A 2 -41.85 30.86 -52.29
N ALA A 3 -42.82 29.99 -51.98
CA ALA A 3 -42.65 28.59 -51.59
C ALA A 3 -42.27 27.68 -52.79
N ARG A 4 -41.61 26.57 -52.55
CA ARG A 4 -41.64 25.30 -53.32
C ARG A 4 -41.18 24.18 -52.38
N ARG A 5 -42.00 23.33 -51.90
CA ARG A 5 -42.70 22.09 -52.36
C ARG A 5 -41.72 20.97 -52.82
N TRP A 6 -41.63 19.96 -51.99
CA TRP A 6 -41.94 18.51 -52.10
C TRP A 6 -41.39 17.78 -53.35
N TRP A 7 -40.72 16.63 -53.10
CA TRP A 7 -41.11 15.33 -53.64
C TRP A 7 -40.50 14.21 -52.82
N GLY A 8 -41.36 13.28 -52.34
CA GLY A 8 -40.98 12.01 -51.74
C GLY A 8 -40.87 10.95 -52.85
N ALA A 9 -40.09 9.93 -52.56
CA ALA A 9 -40.14 8.68 -53.31
C ALA A 9 -39.98 7.52 -52.32
N ALA A 10 -41.10 6.78 -52.22
CA ALA A 10 -41.13 5.45 -51.62
C ALA A 10 -40.54 4.44 -52.61
N LEU A 11 -39.72 3.53 -52.17
CA LEU A 11 -39.34 2.34 -52.91
C LEU A 11 -39.51 1.09 -52.05
N LEU A 12 -40.25 0.17 -52.64
CA LEU A 12 -40.68 -1.09 -52.11
C LEU A 12 -39.54 -2.08 -51.84
N ALA A 13 -39.84 -2.94 -50.89
CA ALA A 13 -39.08 -4.13 -50.51
C ALA A 13 -38.91 -5.15 -51.66
N ALA A 14 -37.74 -5.75 -51.71
CA ALA A 14 -37.57 -7.09 -52.32
C ALA A 14 -36.77 -7.94 -51.33
N SER A 15 -37.45 -8.92 -50.76
CA SER A 15 -36.89 -9.96 -49.90
C SER A 15 -36.08 -10.94 -50.75
N SER A 16 -34.79 -11.05 -50.50
CA SER A 16 -33.97 -12.15 -50.99
C SER A 16 -33.51 -12.97 -49.77
N LEU A 17 -34.09 -14.15 -49.59
CA LEU A 17 -33.57 -15.18 -48.71
C LEU A 17 -32.25 -15.70 -49.31
N VAL A 18 -31.13 -15.44 -48.63
CA VAL A 18 -29.88 -16.17 -48.84
C VAL A 18 -29.70 -17.09 -47.63
N ALA A 19 -29.83 -18.39 -47.89
CA ALA A 19 -29.45 -19.41 -46.92
C ALA A 19 -27.96 -19.40 -46.72
N MET A 20 -27.50 -18.90 -45.56
CA MET A 20 -26.10 -19.09 -45.12
C MET A 20 -26.02 -20.37 -44.30
N GLY A 21 -25.25 -21.32 -44.85
CA GLY A 21 -24.85 -22.55 -44.17
C GLY A 21 -24.10 -22.23 -42.87
N GLY A 22 -24.55 -22.84 -41.79
CA GLY A 22 -23.91 -22.74 -40.49
C GLY A 22 -22.52 -23.39 -40.49
N ALA A 23 -21.47 -22.58 -40.40
CA ALA A 23 -20.17 -23.05 -39.95
C ALA A 23 -20.26 -23.08 -38.41
N GLN A 24 -20.44 -24.28 -37.86
CA GLN A 24 -20.20 -24.51 -36.43
C GLN A 24 -18.72 -24.31 -36.14
N ALA A 25 -18.39 -23.20 -35.50
CA ALA A 25 -17.11 -23.04 -34.83
C ALA A 25 -17.05 -24.08 -33.70
N GLN A 26 -16.25 -25.13 -33.91
CA GLN A 26 -15.85 -26.03 -32.83
C GLN A 26 -15.05 -25.19 -31.82
N ALA A 27 -15.65 -24.90 -30.67
CA ALA A 27 -14.93 -24.46 -29.51
C ALA A 27 -13.95 -25.59 -29.12
N THR A 28 -12.68 -25.35 -29.32
CA THR A 28 -11.63 -26.18 -28.75
C THR A 28 -11.70 -25.96 -27.23
N THR A 29 -12.36 -26.89 -26.55
CA THR A 29 -12.23 -27.05 -25.11
C THR A 29 -10.77 -27.39 -24.81
N GLY A 30 -10.00 -26.35 -24.43
CA GLY A 30 -8.69 -26.56 -23.80
C GLY A 30 -8.93 -27.43 -22.57
N GLN A 31 -8.43 -28.64 -22.57
CA GLN A 31 -8.42 -29.50 -21.40
C GLN A 31 -7.69 -28.76 -20.30
N ALA A 32 -8.42 -28.35 -19.24
CA ALA A 32 -7.82 -27.90 -18.01
C ALA A 32 -6.86 -29.00 -17.53
N LYS A 33 -5.60 -28.65 -17.29
CA LYS A 33 -4.65 -29.57 -16.62
C LYS A 33 -5.32 -30.06 -15.35
N PRO A 34 -5.17 -31.35 -14.96
CA PRO A 34 -5.73 -31.84 -13.70
C PRO A 34 -5.17 -30.97 -12.56
N GLN A 35 -6.06 -30.31 -11.87
CA GLN A 35 -5.76 -29.53 -10.67
C GLN A 35 -5.23 -30.53 -9.64
N GLY A 36 -3.96 -30.40 -9.25
CA GLY A 36 -3.38 -31.22 -8.20
C GLY A 36 -4.23 -31.10 -6.94
N ASP A 37 -4.53 -32.23 -6.28
CA ASP A 37 -5.25 -32.24 -5.02
C ASP A 37 -4.42 -31.52 -3.95
N THR A 38 -4.73 -30.24 -3.70
CA THR A 38 -4.14 -29.41 -2.64
C THR A 38 -4.94 -29.49 -1.35
N SER A 39 -5.93 -30.40 -1.28
CA SER A 39 -6.79 -30.57 -0.11
C SER A 39 -5.94 -30.91 1.13
N GLY A 40 -5.97 -29.99 2.10
CA GLY A 40 -5.27 -30.15 3.38
C GLY A 40 -3.90 -29.47 3.51
N LYS A 41 -3.28 -28.97 2.43
CA LYS A 41 -2.03 -28.19 2.53
C LYS A 41 -2.30 -26.70 2.70
N LYS A 42 -1.61 -26.07 3.67
CA LYS A 42 -1.63 -24.61 3.79
C LYS A 42 -1.03 -23.96 2.53
N PRO A 43 -1.61 -22.88 1.99
CA PRO A 43 -1.09 -22.23 0.80
C PRO A 43 0.22 -21.50 1.08
N ASN A 44 1.09 -21.43 0.10
CA ASN A 44 2.15 -20.43 0.08
C ASN A 44 1.54 -19.04 -0.10
N ILE A 45 2.24 -18.01 0.34
CA ILE A 45 1.81 -16.62 0.25
C ILE A 45 2.95 -15.79 -0.36
N LEU A 46 2.69 -15.20 -1.51
CA LEU A 46 3.57 -14.23 -2.17
C LEU A 46 2.84 -12.90 -2.28
N VAL A 47 3.35 -11.88 -1.59
CA VAL A 47 2.85 -10.51 -1.72
C VAL A 47 3.89 -9.67 -2.45
N ILE A 48 3.46 -8.97 -3.49
CA ILE A 48 4.30 -8.12 -4.33
C ILE A 48 3.81 -6.68 -4.16
N PHE A 49 4.67 -5.81 -3.63
CA PHE A 49 4.42 -4.38 -3.54
C PHE A 49 5.22 -3.64 -4.60
N GLY A 50 4.54 -2.74 -5.32
CA GLY A 50 5.18 -1.62 -5.96
C GLY A 50 5.40 -0.47 -4.98
N ASP A 51 5.94 0.64 -5.44
CA ASP A 51 6.19 1.87 -4.68
C ASP A 51 5.62 3.06 -5.47
N ASP A 52 4.71 3.84 -4.90
CA ASP A 52 4.10 5.02 -5.53
C ASP A 52 3.37 4.74 -6.87
N ILE A 53 2.75 3.58 -7.04
CA ILE A 53 2.07 3.21 -8.30
C ILE A 53 0.60 3.62 -8.28
N GLY A 54 0.20 4.46 -9.24
CA GLY A 54 -1.21 4.83 -9.41
C GLY A 54 -2.03 3.79 -10.19
N GLN A 55 -3.35 3.80 -10.00
CA GLN A 55 -4.24 2.90 -10.75
C GLN A 55 -4.11 3.05 -12.27
N ALA A 56 -3.88 4.27 -12.76
CA ALA A 56 -3.73 4.51 -14.19
C ALA A 56 -2.48 3.85 -14.80
N ASN A 57 -1.47 3.55 -13.98
CA ASN A 57 -0.22 2.93 -14.42
C ASN A 57 -0.32 1.43 -14.67
N ILE A 58 -1.43 0.80 -14.28
CA ILE A 58 -1.67 -0.64 -14.47
C ILE A 58 -2.71 -0.87 -15.56
N SER A 59 -2.32 -1.59 -16.62
CA SER A 59 -3.18 -1.75 -17.81
C SER A 59 -4.44 -2.58 -17.57
N ALA A 60 -4.50 -3.42 -16.55
CA ALA A 60 -5.73 -4.09 -16.12
C ALA A 60 -6.86 -3.11 -15.77
N TYR A 61 -6.53 -1.91 -15.24
CA TYR A 61 -7.51 -0.86 -14.94
C TYR A 61 -7.83 0.03 -16.13
N THR A 62 -6.85 0.33 -17.01
CA THR A 62 -6.93 1.43 -17.97
C THR A 62 -6.76 1.03 -19.42
N ARG A 63 -6.50 -0.25 -19.69
CA ARG A 63 -6.19 -0.74 -21.06
C ARG A 63 -4.99 -0.06 -21.70
N GLY A 64 -4.03 0.45 -20.90
CA GLY A 64 -2.82 1.11 -21.40
C GLY A 64 -3.03 2.59 -21.77
N VAL A 65 -3.97 3.29 -21.14
CA VAL A 65 -4.22 4.74 -21.40
C VAL A 65 -2.97 5.60 -21.22
N VAL A 66 -2.02 5.17 -20.40
CA VAL A 66 -0.74 5.86 -20.16
C VAL A 66 0.34 5.55 -21.19
N GLY A 67 0.03 4.82 -22.28
CA GLY A 67 0.93 4.59 -23.41
C GLY A 67 1.72 3.27 -23.33
N TYR A 68 1.68 2.53 -22.24
CA TYR A 68 2.30 1.22 -22.06
C TYR A 68 1.35 0.23 -21.39
N THR A 69 1.72 -1.04 -21.32
CA THR A 69 0.95 -2.11 -20.69
C THR A 69 1.80 -2.89 -19.69
N THR A 70 1.11 -3.56 -18.74
CA THR A 70 1.70 -4.35 -17.66
C THR A 70 1.18 -5.80 -17.68
N PRO A 71 1.50 -6.58 -18.74
CA PRO A 71 0.85 -7.86 -19.01
C PRO A 71 1.05 -8.92 -17.92
N ASN A 72 2.18 -8.89 -17.20
CA ASN A 72 2.45 -9.84 -16.12
C ASN A 72 1.65 -9.49 -14.85
N ILE A 73 1.53 -8.20 -14.53
CA ILE A 73 0.67 -7.72 -13.43
C ILE A 73 -0.80 -7.99 -13.79
N ASP A 74 -1.22 -7.69 -15.04
CA ASP A 74 -2.57 -7.94 -15.53
C ASP A 74 -2.96 -9.42 -15.45
N ARG A 75 -1.98 -10.34 -15.57
CA ARG A 75 -2.18 -11.77 -15.42
C ARG A 75 -2.76 -12.12 -14.05
N ILE A 76 -2.32 -11.45 -12.96
CA ILE A 76 -2.84 -11.68 -11.61
C ILE A 76 -4.34 -11.35 -11.56
N ALA A 77 -4.75 -10.22 -12.15
CA ALA A 77 -6.16 -9.84 -12.25
C ALA A 77 -6.97 -10.82 -13.11
N LYS A 78 -6.42 -11.24 -14.23
CA LYS A 78 -7.06 -12.16 -15.18
C LYS A 78 -7.27 -13.56 -14.60
N GLU A 79 -6.30 -14.05 -13.83
CA GLU A 79 -6.34 -15.38 -13.19
C GLU A 79 -6.91 -15.36 -11.79
N GLY A 80 -7.35 -14.19 -11.30
CA GLY A 80 -7.90 -13.99 -9.97
C GLY A 80 -8.90 -12.84 -9.93
N ALA A 81 -8.77 -11.93 -8.96
CA ALA A 81 -9.66 -10.81 -8.76
C ALA A 81 -8.92 -9.47 -8.80
N ILE A 82 -9.60 -8.42 -9.30
CA ILE A 82 -9.18 -7.03 -9.29
C ILE A 82 -10.13 -6.20 -8.39
N PHE A 83 -9.58 -5.25 -7.64
CA PHE A 83 -10.36 -4.40 -6.74
C PHE A 83 -10.50 -2.99 -7.31
N THR A 84 -11.71 -2.44 -7.29
CA THR A 84 -11.95 -1.04 -7.69
C THR A 84 -11.88 -0.07 -6.53
N ASP A 85 -12.10 -0.55 -5.32
CA ASP A 85 -12.15 0.21 -4.06
C ASP A 85 -11.15 -0.35 -3.05
N TYR A 86 -9.88 -0.40 -3.42
CA TYR A 86 -8.81 -0.81 -2.52
C TYR A 86 -8.05 0.41 -2.00
N TYR A 87 -7.86 0.43 -0.68
CA TYR A 87 -7.24 1.52 0.04
C TYR A 87 -5.92 1.11 0.68
N ALA A 88 -4.86 1.80 0.30
CA ALA A 88 -3.60 1.85 1.04
C ALA A 88 -3.61 3.04 2.01
N GLU A 89 -2.45 3.61 2.33
CA GLU A 89 -2.33 4.77 3.21
C GLU A 89 -1.77 6.00 2.47
N ASN A 90 -1.61 7.11 3.19
CA ASN A 90 -1.16 8.38 2.61
C ASN A 90 0.27 8.34 2.05
N SER A 91 1.15 7.49 2.61
CA SER A 91 2.58 7.43 2.25
C SER A 91 3.21 6.07 2.51
N CYS A 92 4.46 5.87 2.04
CA CYS A 92 5.13 4.56 2.03
C CYS A 92 5.22 3.91 3.41
N THR A 93 5.76 4.62 4.40
CA THR A 93 5.90 4.09 5.77
C THR A 93 4.54 3.71 6.35
N ALA A 94 3.54 4.56 6.15
CA ALA A 94 2.17 4.32 6.61
C ALA A 94 1.55 3.07 5.94
N GLY A 95 1.61 2.97 4.60
CA GLY A 95 1.04 1.84 3.87
C GLY A 95 1.72 0.51 4.19
N ARG A 96 3.05 0.51 4.32
CA ARG A 96 3.81 -0.70 4.68
C ARG A 96 3.55 -1.13 6.11
N SER A 97 3.46 -0.17 7.03
CA SER A 97 3.10 -0.42 8.44
C SER A 97 1.70 -1.01 8.57
N SER A 98 0.70 -0.39 7.92
CA SER A 98 -0.69 -0.87 7.94
C SER A 98 -0.84 -2.28 7.42
N PHE A 99 -0.18 -2.57 6.28
CA PHE A 99 -0.22 -3.89 5.67
C PHE A 99 0.36 -4.97 6.59
N ILE A 100 1.57 -4.75 7.11
CA ILE A 100 2.26 -5.81 7.84
C ILE A 100 1.73 -6.00 9.27
N THR A 101 1.12 -4.97 9.87
CA THR A 101 0.58 -5.03 11.23
C THR A 101 -0.94 -5.18 11.31
N GLY A 102 -1.67 -4.91 10.23
CA GLY A 102 -3.15 -4.83 10.25
C GLY A 102 -3.70 -3.71 11.14
N GLN A 103 -2.85 -2.77 11.56
CA GLN A 103 -3.17 -1.64 12.42
C GLN A 103 -3.09 -0.32 11.63
N SER A 104 -4.00 0.60 11.90
CA SER A 104 -3.92 1.97 11.37
C SER A 104 -2.55 2.58 11.66
N PRO A 105 -1.97 3.38 10.73
CA PRO A 105 -0.67 4.05 10.94
C PRO A 105 -0.68 4.97 12.16
N ARG A 106 -1.87 5.44 12.58
CA ARG A 106 -2.02 6.17 13.85
C ARG A 106 -1.70 5.30 15.07
N ARG A 107 -2.03 3.96 15.06
CA ARG A 107 -1.73 3.07 16.19
C ARG A 107 -0.25 2.77 16.28
N THR A 108 0.40 2.51 15.16
CA THR A 108 1.85 2.25 15.13
C THR A 108 2.69 3.51 15.30
N GLY A 109 2.10 4.72 15.09
CA GLY A 109 2.83 5.98 15.01
C GLY A 109 3.69 6.12 13.76
N LEU A 110 3.51 5.25 12.77
CA LEU A 110 4.26 5.23 11.51
C LEU A 110 3.45 5.88 10.37
N SER A 111 2.86 7.05 10.63
CA SER A 111 2.06 7.78 9.65
C SER A 111 2.89 8.69 8.73
N LYS A 112 4.09 9.09 9.14
CA LYS A 112 5.02 9.95 8.38
C LYS A 112 6.11 9.14 7.70
N VAL A 113 6.53 9.59 6.52
CA VAL A 113 7.66 8.99 5.78
C VAL A 113 8.92 8.93 6.65
N GLY A 114 9.50 7.75 6.77
CA GLY A 114 10.74 7.54 7.49
C GLY A 114 11.94 8.15 6.74
N VAL A 115 12.85 8.77 7.50
CA VAL A 115 14.10 9.33 6.98
C VAL A 115 15.28 8.72 7.72
N PRO A 116 16.51 8.74 7.15
CA PRO A 116 17.70 8.24 7.83
C PRO A 116 17.91 8.92 9.19
N GLY A 117 18.34 8.14 10.18
CA GLY A 117 18.61 8.63 11.53
C GLY A 117 17.37 8.89 12.39
N ALA A 118 16.17 8.73 11.87
CA ALA A 118 14.95 8.87 12.66
C ALA A 118 14.92 7.86 13.82
N THR A 119 14.42 8.31 14.98
CA THR A 119 14.26 7.45 16.16
C THR A 119 13.00 6.61 16.12
N VAL A 120 12.13 6.85 15.13
CA VAL A 120 10.84 6.23 14.94
C VAL A 120 10.97 5.03 14.01
N GLY A 121 10.41 3.89 14.41
CA GLY A 121 10.39 2.66 13.63
C GLY A 121 9.36 1.68 14.18
N LEU A 122 9.23 0.51 13.56
CA LEU A 122 8.29 -0.51 13.99
C LEU A 122 8.61 -0.98 15.41
N GLN A 123 7.66 -0.76 16.31
CA GLN A 123 7.88 -1.05 17.73
C GLN A 123 7.66 -2.54 18.02
N ASP A 124 8.42 -3.05 18.96
CA ASP A 124 8.35 -4.46 19.36
C ASP A 124 6.95 -4.88 19.89
N ARG A 125 6.12 -3.93 20.36
CA ARG A 125 4.72 -4.20 20.78
C ARG A 125 3.75 -4.42 19.61
N ASP A 126 4.11 -4.00 18.39
CA ASP A 126 3.26 -4.13 17.21
C ASP A 126 3.56 -5.46 16.51
N ILE A 127 2.65 -6.42 16.69
CA ILE A 127 2.77 -7.73 16.04
C ILE A 127 2.69 -7.58 14.52
N THR A 128 3.54 -8.34 13.81
CA THR A 128 3.47 -8.42 12.35
C THR A 128 2.75 -9.68 11.88
N MET A 129 2.25 -9.63 10.65
CA MET A 129 1.72 -10.79 9.94
C MET A 129 2.76 -11.91 9.82
N ALA A 130 4.06 -11.55 9.67
CA ALA A 130 5.15 -12.53 9.62
C ALA A 130 5.27 -13.31 10.94
N GLN A 131 5.21 -12.63 12.10
CA GLN A 131 5.20 -13.29 13.41
C GLN A 131 3.98 -14.20 13.58
N ALA A 132 2.81 -13.74 13.15
CA ALA A 132 1.58 -14.53 13.22
C ALA A 132 1.64 -15.77 12.31
N LEU A 133 2.03 -15.63 11.05
CA LEU A 133 2.16 -16.75 10.11
C LEU A 133 3.26 -17.74 10.54
N LYS A 134 4.36 -17.25 11.10
CA LYS A 134 5.42 -18.10 11.64
C LYS A 134 4.91 -19.02 12.75
N SER A 135 3.98 -18.55 13.59
CA SER A 135 3.31 -19.39 14.61
C SER A 135 2.43 -20.50 14.00
N HIS A 136 2.07 -20.36 12.73
CA HIS A 136 1.36 -21.35 11.94
C HIS A 136 2.27 -22.24 11.10
N GLY A 137 3.60 -22.15 11.29
CA GLY A 137 4.60 -23.02 10.66
C GLY A 137 5.16 -22.50 9.34
N TYR A 138 4.98 -21.24 9.02
CA TYR A 138 5.52 -20.62 7.79
C TYR A 138 7.02 -20.32 7.90
N ASN A 139 7.74 -20.53 6.80
CA ASN A 139 9.02 -19.89 6.53
C ASN A 139 8.73 -18.48 6.03
N THR A 140 9.46 -17.45 6.49
CA THR A 140 9.10 -16.05 6.26
C THR A 140 10.28 -15.24 5.73
N ALA A 141 10.10 -14.46 4.67
CA ALA A 141 11.14 -13.58 4.15
C ALA A 141 10.58 -12.27 3.60
N GLN A 142 11.38 -11.21 3.72
CA GLN A 142 11.13 -9.92 3.07
C GLN A 142 12.31 -9.56 2.18
N PHE A 143 12.01 -9.08 0.96
CA PHE A 143 13.00 -8.64 -0.01
C PHE A 143 12.64 -7.27 -0.54
N GLY A 144 13.67 -6.42 -0.78
CA GLY A 144 13.50 -5.05 -1.26
C GLY A 144 13.23 -4.03 -0.14
N LYS A 145 12.50 -2.97 -0.43
CA LYS A 145 12.30 -1.83 0.47
C LYS A 145 11.51 -2.20 1.73
N ASN A 146 12.07 -1.91 2.92
CA ASN A 146 11.38 -2.07 4.20
C ASN A 146 10.62 -0.82 4.64
N HIS A 147 11.31 0.28 4.85
CA HIS A 147 10.80 1.61 5.21
C HIS A 147 10.03 1.70 6.56
N LEU A 148 10.37 0.85 7.52
CA LEU A 148 9.76 0.79 8.86
C LEU A 148 10.75 1.10 9.98
N GLY A 149 11.76 1.91 9.69
CA GLY A 149 12.86 2.29 10.58
C GLY A 149 14.20 1.64 10.19
N ASP A 150 15.29 2.25 10.62
CA ASP A 150 16.64 1.89 10.19
C ASP A 150 17.54 1.31 11.28
N ARG A 151 17.11 1.33 12.54
CA ARG A 151 17.85 0.74 13.65
C ARG A 151 17.75 -0.78 13.61
N ASP A 152 18.71 -1.45 14.22
CA ASP A 152 18.76 -2.91 14.24
C ASP A 152 17.50 -3.54 14.85
N GLU A 153 16.91 -2.89 15.87
CA GLU A 153 15.67 -3.32 16.51
C GLU A 153 14.44 -3.24 15.60
N TYR A 154 14.48 -2.42 14.53
CA TYR A 154 13.38 -2.24 13.58
C TYR A 154 13.49 -3.10 12.32
N LEU A 155 14.60 -3.86 12.17
CA LEU A 155 14.79 -4.70 11.01
C LEU A 155 13.75 -5.82 10.94
N PRO A 156 13.33 -6.24 9.74
CA PRO A 156 12.30 -7.27 9.54
C PRO A 156 12.59 -8.57 10.31
N THR A 157 13.85 -8.95 10.47
CA THR A 157 14.27 -10.14 11.19
C THR A 157 14.02 -10.07 12.71
N LYS A 158 13.80 -8.88 13.27
CA LYS A 158 13.33 -8.68 14.65
C LYS A 158 11.81 -8.78 14.77
N HIS A 159 11.11 -8.69 13.64
CA HIS A 159 9.65 -8.66 13.54
C HIS A 159 9.08 -9.88 12.79
N GLY A 160 9.72 -11.05 12.92
CA GLY A 160 9.17 -12.34 12.51
C GLY A 160 9.65 -12.87 11.16
N PHE A 161 10.39 -12.11 10.38
CA PHE A 161 11.00 -12.62 9.16
C PHE A 161 12.27 -13.43 9.46
N ASP A 162 12.43 -14.58 8.78
CA ASP A 162 13.63 -15.40 8.89
C ASP A 162 14.81 -14.80 8.10
N GLN A 163 14.49 -14.11 7.00
CA GLN A 163 15.47 -13.44 6.14
C GLN A 163 14.95 -12.08 5.69
N PHE A 164 15.89 -11.14 5.55
CA PHE A 164 15.68 -9.85 4.93
C PHE A 164 16.88 -9.53 4.02
N PHE A 165 16.59 -9.01 2.82
CA PHE A 165 17.59 -8.42 1.95
C PHE A 165 16.98 -7.24 1.19
N GLY A 166 17.44 -6.01 1.47
CA GLY A 166 16.90 -4.82 0.84
C GLY A 166 17.37 -3.51 1.49
N ASN A 167 16.79 -2.41 1.00
CA ASN A 167 17.04 -1.06 1.48
C ASN A 167 16.01 -0.63 2.55
N LEU A 168 16.37 0.40 3.31
CA LEU A 168 15.59 0.82 4.48
C LEU A 168 14.79 2.11 4.24
N TYR A 169 15.05 2.82 3.13
CA TYR A 169 14.46 4.13 2.82
C TYR A 169 13.95 4.20 1.38
N HIS A 170 13.39 5.36 1.02
CA HIS A 170 13.06 5.74 -0.35
C HIS A 170 14.32 6.16 -1.15
N LEU A 171 14.22 6.09 -2.49
CA LEU A 171 15.38 6.25 -3.37
C LEU A 171 16.07 7.62 -3.24
N ASN A 172 15.30 8.74 -3.10
CA ASN A 172 15.93 10.06 -2.96
C ASN A 172 16.78 10.19 -1.68
N ALA A 173 16.40 9.58 -0.56
CA ALA A 173 17.23 9.59 0.64
C ALA A 173 18.51 8.76 0.46
N GLU A 174 18.43 7.65 -0.26
CA GLU A 174 19.58 6.80 -0.54
C GLU A 174 20.64 7.49 -1.42
N GLU A 175 20.22 8.35 -2.37
CA GLU A 175 21.14 9.06 -3.27
C GLU A 175 21.65 10.40 -2.72
N GLU A 176 21.11 10.92 -1.60
CA GLU A 176 21.53 12.20 -1.01
C GLU A 176 23.04 12.30 -0.76
N PRO A 177 23.73 11.24 -0.30
CA PRO A 177 25.19 11.29 -0.11
C PRO A 177 26.00 11.54 -1.40
N GLU A 178 25.40 11.33 -2.58
CA GLU A 178 26.04 11.63 -3.88
C GLU A 178 25.81 13.07 -4.35
N ARG A 179 25.00 13.86 -3.62
CA ARG A 179 24.68 15.24 -4.00
C ARG A 179 25.82 16.20 -3.68
N PRO A 180 26.06 17.25 -4.50
CA PRO A 180 27.17 18.18 -4.33
C PRO A 180 27.20 18.93 -2.99
N TYR A 181 26.03 19.12 -2.36
CA TYR A 181 25.88 19.83 -1.09
C TYR A 181 25.89 18.91 0.13
N TRP A 182 26.05 17.59 -0.06
CA TRP A 182 26.16 16.67 1.05
C TRP A 182 27.35 17.03 1.94
N PRO A 183 27.16 17.17 3.27
CA PRO A 183 28.25 17.54 4.17
C PRO A 183 29.42 16.55 4.14
N GLN A 184 30.63 17.07 3.96
CA GLN A 184 31.83 16.24 3.73
C GLN A 184 32.57 15.85 5.02
N ASN A 185 32.08 16.21 6.22
CA ASN A 185 32.72 15.84 7.49
C ASN A 185 32.11 14.53 8.05
N PRO A 186 32.66 13.35 7.74
CA PRO A 186 32.14 12.08 8.22
C PRO A 186 32.31 11.85 9.73
N LYS A 187 33.09 12.71 10.42
CA LYS A 187 33.29 12.65 11.87
C LYS A 187 32.25 13.46 12.65
N ASP A 188 31.44 14.26 11.98
CA ASP A 188 30.35 14.98 12.63
C ASP A 188 29.28 13.98 13.04
N PRO A 189 28.91 13.88 14.32
CA PRO A 189 27.94 12.89 14.80
C PRO A 189 26.55 13.07 14.19
N ILE A 190 26.15 14.32 13.89
CA ILE A 190 24.86 14.62 13.28
C ILE A 190 24.83 14.09 11.86
N ILE A 191 25.87 14.41 11.06
CA ILE A 191 25.97 13.95 9.67
C ILE A 191 26.04 12.42 9.61
N ALA A 192 26.83 11.81 10.51
CA ALA A 192 26.91 10.35 10.59
C ALA A 192 25.58 9.70 10.93
N ALA A 193 24.75 10.33 11.78
CA ALA A 193 23.44 9.82 12.17
C ALA A 193 22.42 9.89 11.02
N TYR A 194 22.51 10.89 10.13
CA TYR A 194 21.59 11.08 9.00
C TYR A 194 22.08 10.43 7.69
N LYS A 195 23.26 9.81 7.70
CA LYS A 195 23.73 9.06 6.52
C LYS A 195 22.90 7.78 6.37
N PRO A 196 22.31 7.53 5.18
CA PRO A 196 21.60 6.27 4.94
C PRO A 196 22.49 5.06 5.18
N ARG A 197 21.94 4.03 5.78
CA ARG A 197 22.55 2.69 5.80
C ARG A 197 22.52 2.14 4.37
N GLY A 198 23.43 1.22 4.07
CA GLY A 198 23.42 0.52 2.78
C GLY A 198 22.30 -0.52 2.66
N VAL A 199 22.36 -1.30 1.60
CA VAL A 199 21.47 -2.43 1.41
C VAL A 199 21.79 -3.51 2.43
N ILE A 200 20.85 -3.84 3.29
CA ILE A 200 21.03 -4.73 4.43
C ILE A 200 20.64 -6.15 4.10
N LYS A 201 21.50 -7.09 4.47
CA LYS A 201 21.18 -8.52 4.49
C LYS A 201 21.16 -8.98 5.95
N ALA A 202 20.00 -9.50 6.38
CA ALA A 202 19.84 -9.92 7.77
C ALA A 202 19.13 -11.28 7.87
N SER A 203 19.37 -12.00 8.96
CA SER A 203 18.76 -13.29 9.26
C SER A 203 18.32 -13.39 10.72
N ALA A 204 17.37 -14.30 11.00
CA ALA A 204 16.76 -14.45 12.32
C ALA A 204 17.75 -14.90 13.41
N ASP A 205 18.92 -15.43 13.05
CA ASP A 205 20.02 -15.77 13.97
C ASP A 205 20.77 -14.52 14.50
N GLY A 206 20.36 -13.32 14.05
CA GLY A 206 20.93 -12.05 14.47
C GLY A 206 22.07 -11.52 13.60
N LYS A 207 22.44 -12.24 12.54
CA LYS A 207 23.44 -11.76 11.59
C LYS A 207 22.88 -10.59 10.79
N ILE A 208 23.61 -9.47 10.75
CA ILE A 208 23.33 -8.26 9.99
C ILE A 208 24.57 -7.92 9.19
N GLU A 209 24.42 -7.74 7.89
CA GLU A 209 25.48 -7.39 6.95
C GLU A 209 25.02 -6.17 6.13
N ASP A 210 25.80 -5.10 6.19
CA ASP A 210 25.65 -3.97 5.27
C ASP A 210 26.43 -4.30 3.99
N THR A 211 25.72 -4.50 2.88
CA THR A 211 26.32 -4.90 1.59
C THR A 211 26.78 -3.71 0.77
N GLY A 212 26.79 -2.52 1.35
CA GLY A 212 27.20 -1.27 0.73
C GLY A 212 26.03 -0.35 0.33
N ALA A 213 26.37 0.92 0.09
CA ALA A 213 25.39 1.96 -0.22
C ALA A 213 24.52 1.63 -1.44
N LEU A 214 23.27 2.08 -1.39
CA LEU A 214 22.39 2.09 -2.56
C LEU A 214 22.64 3.38 -3.36
N THR A 215 23.74 3.38 -4.10
CA THR A 215 24.11 4.50 -4.98
C THR A 215 23.18 4.58 -6.20
N THR A 216 23.16 5.74 -6.87
CA THR A 216 22.41 5.92 -8.12
C THR A 216 22.74 4.83 -9.14
N LYS A 217 24.02 4.41 -9.21
CA LYS A 217 24.43 3.31 -10.10
C LYS A 217 23.88 1.94 -9.64
N ARG A 218 23.86 1.65 -8.35
CA ARG A 218 23.28 0.40 -7.84
C ARG A 218 21.77 0.37 -7.94
N MET A 219 21.09 1.54 -7.91
CA MET A 219 19.65 1.64 -8.13
C MET A 219 19.22 1.10 -9.51
N GLU A 220 20.10 1.13 -10.50
CA GLU A 220 19.80 0.55 -11.81
C GLU A 220 19.56 -0.97 -11.75
N THR A 221 20.08 -1.68 -10.73
CA THR A 221 20.07 -3.15 -10.64
C THR A 221 19.55 -3.70 -9.32
N ILE A 222 19.17 -2.86 -8.36
CA ILE A 222 18.80 -3.30 -7.01
C ILE A 222 17.60 -4.27 -7.02
N ASP A 223 16.62 -4.04 -7.90
CA ASP A 223 15.45 -4.92 -7.95
C ASP A 223 15.82 -6.29 -8.55
N ASP A 224 16.81 -6.40 -9.47
CA ASP A 224 17.35 -7.70 -9.86
C ASP A 224 18.01 -8.44 -8.69
N GLU A 225 18.77 -7.71 -7.81
CA GLU A 225 19.41 -8.32 -6.66
C GLU A 225 18.35 -8.88 -5.69
N THR A 226 17.31 -8.10 -5.38
CA THR A 226 16.29 -8.46 -4.40
C THR A 226 15.28 -9.47 -4.94
N VAL A 227 14.87 -9.33 -6.20
CA VAL A 227 14.02 -10.32 -6.90
C VAL A 227 14.78 -11.63 -7.07
N GLY A 228 16.07 -11.60 -7.45
CA GLY A 228 16.92 -12.78 -7.50
C GLY A 228 16.96 -13.53 -6.18
N ALA A 229 17.17 -12.82 -5.07
CA ALA A 229 17.14 -13.41 -3.73
C ALA A 229 15.76 -13.98 -3.35
N ALA A 230 14.67 -13.33 -3.77
CA ALA A 230 13.31 -13.85 -3.58
C ALA A 230 13.08 -15.15 -4.37
N LEU A 231 13.55 -15.21 -5.63
CA LEU A 231 13.47 -16.41 -6.48
C LEU A 231 14.25 -17.58 -5.90
N ASP A 232 15.44 -17.34 -5.37
CA ASP A 232 16.27 -18.34 -4.69
C ASP A 232 15.61 -18.85 -3.40
N TYR A 233 15.00 -17.94 -2.64
CA TYR A 233 14.26 -18.29 -1.43
C TYR A 233 13.04 -19.17 -1.75
N ILE A 234 12.26 -18.81 -2.76
CA ILE A 234 11.10 -19.57 -3.24
C ILE A 234 11.56 -20.95 -3.72
N ASP A 235 12.62 -21.02 -4.53
CA ASP A 235 13.15 -22.30 -5.06
C ASP A 235 13.60 -23.25 -3.93
N LYS A 236 14.25 -22.71 -2.93
CA LYS A 236 14.68 -23.46 -1.75
C LYS A 236 13.48 -23.99 -0.96
N HIS A 237 12.52 -23.13 -0.61
CA HIS A 237 11.43 -23.44 0.30
C HIS A 237 10.21 -24.11 -0.37
N ALA A 238 10.14 -24.10 -1.72
CA ALA A 238 9.15 -24.88 -2.45
C ALA A 238 9.30 -26.40 -2.25
N LYS A 239 10.49 -26.84 -1.82
CA LYS A 239 10.81 -28.25 -1.54
C LYS A 239 10.62 -28.64 -0.08
N ASP A 240 10.33 -27.68 0.78
CA ASP A 240 10.08 -27.90 2.21
C ASP A 240 8.64 -28.42 2.42
N ASP A 241 8.44 -29.12 3.53
CA ASP A 241 7.09 -29.48 4.02
C ASP A 241 6.34 -28.27 4.61
N LYS A 242 7.02 -27.14 4.77
CA LYS A 242 6.48 -25.89 5.33
C LYS A 242 6.15 -24.91 4.22
N PRO A 243 4.98 -24.26 4.27
CA PRO A 243 4.68 -23.17 3.35
C PRO A 243 5.56 -21.94 3.62
N PHE A 244 5.66 -21.08 2.63
CA PHE A 244 6.38 -19.81 2.79
C PHE A 244 5.43 -18.60 2.73
N PHE A 245 5.84 -17.53 3.42
CA PHE A 245 5.37 -16.16 3.25
C PHE A 245 6.54 -15.30 2.76
N VAL A 246 6.41 -14.79 1.55
CA VAL A 246 7.38 -13.86 0.95
C VAL A 246 6.69 -12.52 0.73
N TRP A 247 7.25 -11.44 1.29
CA TRP A 247 6.87 -10.06 1.02
C TRP A 247 7.95 -9.42 0.14
N MET A 248 7.68 -9.33 -1.17
CA MET A 248 8.56 -8.76 -2.18
C MET A 248 8.19 -7.31 -2.44
N ASN A 249 9.09 -6.39 -2.11
CA ASN A 249 8.90 -4.95 -2.19
C ASN A 249 9.93 -4.37 -3.16
N THR A 250 9.58 -4.19 -4.43
CA THR A 250 10.48 -3.50 -5.34
C THR A 250 10.72 -2.06 -4.86
N THR A 251 11.90 -1.49 -5.13
CA THR A 251 12.21 -0.10 -4.84
C THR A 251 11.67 0.85 -5.90
N ARG A 252 11.48 0.32 -7.12
CA ARG A 252 10.74 1.03 -8.17
C ARG A 252 9.26 1.05 -7.78
N MET A 253 8.56 2.03 -7.96
CA MET A 253 8.58 3.18 -8.88
C MET A 253 8.64 4.51 -8.11
N HIS A 254 9.29 4.54 -6.97
CA HIS A 254 9.51 5.80 -6.26
C HIS A 254 10.18 6.82 -7.19
N ILE A 255 9.91 8.11 -7.00
CA ILE A 255 10.67 9.18 -7.65
C ILE A 255 12.17 8.96 -7.45
N TYR A 256 13.00 9.49 -8.37
CA TYR A 256 14.45 9.21 -8.44
C TYR A 256 14.78 7.75 -8.79
N THR A 257 13.90 7.09 -9.53
CA THR A 257 14.21 5.81 -10.17
C THR A 257 15.30 6.00 -11.24
N HIS A 258 16.27 5.08 -11.27
CA HIS A 258 17.35 5.05 -12.26
C HIS A 258 17.24 3.80 -13.13
N ILE A 259 17.19 3.99 -14.46
CA ILE A 259 16.96 2.93 -15.43
C ILE A 259 18.27 2.58 -16.14
N ARG A 260 18.53 1.27 -16.27
CA ARG A 260 19.67 0.76 -17.04
C ARG A 260 19.60 1.25 -18.49
N PRO A 261 20.75 1.61 -19.10
CA PRO A 261 20.78 2.07 -20.50
C PRO A 261 20.07 1.12 -21.48
N GLU A 262 20.21 -0.20 -21.31
CA GLU A 262 19.59 -1.22 -22.15
C GLU A 262 18.07 -1.34 -22.01
N TYR A 263 17.48 -0.73 -20.98
CA TYR A 263 16.02 -0.73 -20.77
C TYR A 263 15.36 0.58 -21.20
N LYS A 264 16.14 1.62 -21.50
CA LYS A 264 15.59 2.88 -21.99
C LYS A 264 14.85 2.68 -23.32
N GLY A 265 13.60 3.16 -23.35
CA GLY A 265 12.69 3.02 -24.49
C GLY A 265 11.96 1.67 -24.58
N LYS A 266 12.14 0.74 -23.62
CA LYS A 266 11.45 -0.58 -23.63
C LYS A 266 9.94 -0.48 -23.41
N SER A 267 9.49 0.54 -22.73
CA SER A 267 8.05 0.84 -22.58
C SER A 267 7.37 1.24 -23.89
N GLY A 268 8.15 1.63 -24.89
CA GLY A 268 7.64 2.27 -26.12
C GLY A 268 7.47 3.80 -25.98
N MET A 269 7.87 4.39 -24.85
CA MET A 269 7.80 5.83 -24.55
C MET A 269 9.23 6.40 -24.38
N PRO A 270 9.92 6.76 -25.45
CA PRO A 270 11.29 7.25 -25.38
C PRO A 270 11.44 8.49 -24.49
N GLY A 271 12.44 8.47 -23.61
CA GLY A 271 12.72 9.59 -22.70
C GLY A 271 11.78 9.67 -21.47
N ASN A 272 11.03 8.60 -21.19
CA ASN A 272 10.21 8.47 -19.98
C ASN A 272 10.77 7.33 -19.13
N ASP A 273 11.62 7.66 -18.18
CA ASP A 273 12.27 6.67 -17.28
C ASP A 273 11.26 6.00 -16.34
N TYR A 274 10.16 6.69 -15.96
CA TYR A 274 9.08 6.08 -15.19
C TYR A 274 8.39 4.96 -15.97
N ALA A 275 8.05 5.19 -17.24
CA ALA A 275 7.42 4.17 -18.08
C ALA A 275 8.34 2.94 -18.31
N ASP A 276 9.63 3.20 -18.53
CA ASP A 276 10.64 2.13 -18.67
C ASP A 276 10.82 1.35 -17.35
N GLY A 277 10.76 2.04 -16.22
CA GLY A 277 10.76 1.42 -14.89
C GLY A 277 9.52 0.56 -14.64
N MET A 278 8.34 1.02 -15.06
CA MET A 278 7.11 0.21 -14.98
C MET A 278 7.18 -1.02 -15.87
N TRP A 279 7.79 -0.92 -17.06
CA TRP A 279 8.05 -2.08 -17.90
C TRP A 279 8.95 -3.09 -17.18
N GLU A 280 10.06 -2.64 -16.57
CA GLU A 280 10.97 -3.50 -15.82
C GLU A 280 10.30 -4.14 -14.61
N HIS A 281 9.55 -3.34 -13.83
CA HIS A 281 8.77 -3.84 -12.70
C HIS A 281 7.78 -4.95 -13.11
N ASP A 282 7.08 -4.77 -14.24
CA ASP A 282 6.19 -5.80 -14.79
C ASP A 282 6.96 -7.09 -15.17
N GLN A 283 8.19 -6.97 -15.72
CA GLN A 283 9.02 -8.14 -15.98
C GLN A 283 9.44 -8.86 -14.69
N ASP A 284 9.73 -8.12 -13.61
CA ASP A 284 10.07 -8.70 -12.31
C ASP A 284 8.89 -9.48 -11.71
N VAL A 285 7.67 -8.94 -11.81
CA VAL A 285 6.45 -9.68 -11.47
C VAL A 285 6.33 -10.94 -12.33
N GLY A 286 6.62 -10.83 -13.62
CA GLY A 286 6.65 -11.98 -14.55
C GLY A 286 7.62 -13.09 -14.14
N LYS A 287 8.84 -12.73 -13.69
CA LYS A 287 9.85 -13.69 -13.18
C LYS A 287 9.32 -14.44 -11.95
N LEU A 288 8.68 -13.73 -11.01
CA LEU A 288 8.10 -14.32 -9.80
C LEU A 288 6.96 -15.29 -10.14
N LEU A 289 6.01 -14.88 -10.97
CA LEU A 289 4.89 -15.73 -11.41
C LEU A 289 5.38 -16.97 -12.14
N LYS A 290 6.34 -16.79 -13.08
CA LYS A 290 6.95 -17.90 -13.80
C LYS A 290 7.64 -18.90 -12.88
N LYS A 291 8.32 -18.45 -11.82
CA LYS A 291 8.96 -19.33 -10.82
C LYS A 291 7.92 -20.23 -10.15
N LEU A 292 6.75 -19.70 -9.77
CA LEU A 292 5.66 -20.50 -9.20
C LEU A 292 5.13 -21.55 -10.18
N ASP A 293 5.01 -21.17 -11.47
CA ASP A 293 4.57 -22.07 -12.54
C ASP A 293 5.60 -23.20 -12.77
N ASP A 294 6.88 -22.84 -12.90
CA ASP A 294 8.00 -23.78 -13.16
C ASP A 294 8.15 -24.79 -12.02
N LEU A 295 7.88 -24.39 -10.77
CA LEU A 295 7.93 -25.28 -9.60
C LEU A 295 6.63 -26.07 -9.40
N GLY A 296 5.58 -25.82 -10.18
CA GLY A 296 4.29 -26.49 -10.05
C GLY A 296 3.55 -26.18 -8.75
N ILE A 297 3.84 -25.02 -8.12
CA ILE A 297 3.22 -24.60 -6.84
C ILE A 297 2.22 -23.45 -7.00
N ALA A 298 1.99 -22.98 -8.22
CA ALA A 298 1.11 -21.86 -8.51
C ALA A 298 -0.33 -22.06 -7.97
N ASP A 299 -0.85 -23.30 -8.10
CA ASP A 299 -2.22 -23.64 -7.65
C ASP A 299 -2.38 -23.63 -6.11
N ASN A 300 -1.27 -23.81 -5.37
CA ASN A 300 -1.26 -23.71 -3.90
C ASN A 300 -0.56 -22.44 -3.40
N THR A 301 -0.63 -21.36 -4.17
CA THR A 301 -0.02 -20.08 -3.76
C THR A 301 -1.03 -18.93 -3.90
N ILE A 302 -1.22 -18.20 -2.81
CA ILE A 302 -1.91 -16.90 -2.83
C ILE A 302 -0.90 -15.87 -3.31
N VAL A 303 -1.23 -15.18 -4.42
CA VAL A 303 -0.43 -14.06 -4.93
C VAL A 303 -1.23 -12.78 -4.78
N VAL A 304 -0.69 -11.83 -4.04
CA VAL A 304 -1.26 -10.47 -3.88
C VAL A 304 -0.33 -9.48 -4.56
N TYR A 305 -0.88 -8.60 -5.37
CA TYR A 305 -0.18 -7.44 -5.93
C TYR A 305 -0.86 -6.15 -5.48
N THR A 306 -0.09 -5.19 -4.98
CA THR A 306 -0.57 -3.86 -4.65
C THR A 306 0.60 -2.87 -4.53
N THR A 307 0.35 -1.67 -4.01
CA THR A 307 1.33 -0.64 -3.68
C THR A 307 1.04 -0.07 -2.28
N ASP A 308 1.97 0.68 -1.75
CA ASP A 308 1.92 1.24 -0.39
C ASP A 308 1.06 2.50 -0.26
N ASN A 309 1.00 3.33 -1.31
CA ASN A 309 0.23 4.58 -1.40
C ASN A 309 -0.04 4.95 -2.86
N GLY A 310 -0.81 6.01 -3.07
CA GLY A 310 -1.04 6.58 -4.38
C GLY A 310 0.23 7.15 -5.02
N PRO A 311 0.16 7.55 -6.30
CA PRO A 311 1.31 8.01 -7.07
C PRO A 311 1.86 9.33 -6.53
N ASN A 312 3.14 9.57 -6.78
CA ASN A 312 3.78 10.87 -6.63
C ASN A 312 3.96 11.49 -8.02
N GLN A 313 3.36 12.64 -8.26
CA GLN A 313 3.27 13.27 -9.59
C GLN A 313 4.21 14.46 -9.78
N PHE A 314 4.95 14.88 -8.74
CA PHE A 314 5.69 16.13 -8.81
C PHE A 314 6.89 16.12 -9.79
N SER A 315 7.35 14.96 -10.23
CA SER A 315 8.38 14.82 -11.25
C SER A 315 7.84 14.87 -12.69
N TRP A 316 6.54 15.17 -12.87
CA TRP A 316 5.92 15.26 -14.21
C TRP A 316 6.81 16.04 -15.19
N PRO A 317 6.95 15.62 -16.49
CA PRO A 317 6.16 14.61 -17.20
C PRO A 317 6.60 13.15 -16.99
N ASP A 318 7.69 12.89 -16.29
CA ASP A 318 8.24 11.57 -16.02
C ASP A 318 7.79 11.10 -14.61
N ALA A 319 6.52 10.76 -14.49
CA ALA A 319 5.87 10.47 -13.22
C ALA A 319 4.76 9.44 -13.32
N ALA A 320 4.38 8.91 -12.16
CA ALA A 320 3.17 8.14 -11.98
C ALA A 320 1.91 8.98 -12.20
N THR A 321 0.76 8.33 -12.37
CA THR A 321 -0.52 9.03 -12.53
C THR A 321 -1.70 8.20 -12.00
N THR A 322 -2.76 8.92 -11.62
CA THR A 322 -4.03 8.35 -11.16
C THR A 322 -5.19 9.16 -11.73
N PRO A 323 -6.37 8.54 -11.97
CA PRO A 323 -7.55 9.29 -12.37
C PRO A 323 -8.20 10.03 -11.19
N PHE A 324 -7.86 9.67 -9.95
CA PHE A 324 -8.43 10.25 -8.74
C PHE A 324 -7.85 11.61 -8.41
N ARG A 325 -8.54 12.36 -7.56
CA ARG A 325 -8.12 13.69 -7.12
C ARG A 325 -6.81 13.61 -6.36
N ASN A 326 -5.86 14.48 -6.72
CA ASN A 326 -4.57 14.71 -6.07
C ASN A 326 -3.65 13.45 -6.08
N GLU A 327 -2.73 13.38 -5.16
CA GLU A 327 -1.64 12.42 -5.13
C GLU A 327 -1.22 12.04 -3.69
N LYS A 328 -0.20 11.18 -3.56
CA LYS A 328 0.46 10.80 -2.30
C LYS A 328 0.55 11.96 -1.31
N ASP A 329 0.31 11.67 -0.04
CA ASP A 329 0.34 12.58 1.11
C ASP A 329 -0.80 13.62 1.17
N SER A 330 -1.80 13.53 0.30
CA SER A 330 -3.05 14.30 0.42
C SER A 330 -4.14 13.51 1.17
N ASN A 331 -5.32 14.12 1.40
CA ASN A 331 -6.51 13.43 1.95
C ASN A 331 -7.46 12.90 0.87
N TRP A 332 -7.12 13.08 -0.39
CA TRP A 332 -8.00 12.76 -1.52
C TRP A 332 -7.81 11.31 -1.98
N GLU A 333 -8.77 10.81 -2.76
CA GLU A 333 -8.72 9.42 -3.25
C GLU A 333 -7.41 9.08 -3.99
N GLY A 334 -6.77 10.08 -4.62
CA GLY A 334 -5.50 9.88 -5.32
C GLY A 334 -4.34 9.44 -4.43
N ALA A 335 -4.38 9.74 -3.13
CA ALA A 335 -3.36 9.28 -2.18
C ALA A 335 -3.60 7.85 -1.70
N PHE A 336 -4.86 7.46 -1.50
CA PHE A 336 -5.24 6.25 -0.77
C PHE A 336 -5.77 5.13 -1.66
N ARG A 337 -6.47 5.48 -2.76
CA ARG A 337 -7.12 4.50 -3.64
C ARG A 337 -6.14 4.04 -4.71
N VAL A 338 -5.65 2.81 -4.56
CA VAL A 338 -4.52 2.26 -5.29
C VAL A 338 -4.88 0.98 -6.05
N PRO A 339 -4.04 0.52 -7.00
CA PRO A 339 -4.26 -0.77 -7.63
C PRO A 339 -4.06 -1.92 -6.63
N ALA A 340 -4.92 -2.93 -6.72
CA ALA A 340 -4.74 -4.19 -6.01
C ALA A 340 -5.41 -5.34 -6.76
N MET A 341 -4.77 -6.51 -6.68
CA MET A 341 -5.21 -7.75 -7.30
C MET A 341 -4.82 -8.92 -6.43
N VAL A 342 -5.59 -10.00 -6.51
CA VAL A 342 -5.26 -11.24 -5.82
C VAL A 342 -5.56 -12.44 -6.71
N ARG A 343 -4.65 -13.41 -6.72
CA ARG A 343 -4.82 -14.70 -7.40
C ARG A 343 -4.70 -15.83 -6.38
N TRP A 344 -5.66 -16.71 -6.38
CA TRP A 344 -5.64 -17.98 -5.64
C TRP A 344 -6.41 -19.03 -6.43
N PRO A 345 -5.75 -19.82 -7.30
CA PRO A 345 -6.41 -20.77 -8.17
C PRO A 345 -7.28 -21.77 -7.40
N GLY A 346 -8.48 -22.05 -7.92
CA GLY A 346 -9.45 -22.94 -7.29
C GLY A 346 -10.16 -22.39 -6.05
N LYS A 347 -9.82 -21.18 -5.60
CA LYS A 347 -10.46 -20.50 -4.46
C LYS A 347 -11.08 -19.15 -4.83
N ILE A 348 -10.45 -18.41 -5.72
CA ILE A 348 -10.94 -17.13 -6.24
C ILE A 348 -11.26 -17.32 -7.72
N GLU A 349 -12.49 -16.96 -8.11
CA GLU A 349 -12.95 -17.05 -9.49
C GLU A 349 -12.14 -16.12 -10.40
N PRO A 350 -11.51 -16.64 -11.47
CA PRO A 350 -10.73 -15.84 -12.42
C PRO A 350 -11.53 -14.72 -13.08
N GLY A 351 -10.89 -13.55 -13.25
CA GLY A 351 -11.50 -12.38 -13.90
C GLY A 351 -12.57 -11.67 -13.08
N THR A 352 -12.66 -11.97 -11.77
CA THR A 352 -13.64 -11.33 -10.88
C THR A 352 -13.27 -9.87 -10.61
N VAL A 353 -14.28 -8.99 -10.61
CA VAL A 353 -14.14 -7.59 -10.18
C VAL A 353 -14.80 -7.41 -8.82
N LYS A 354 -14.05 -6.95 -7.83
CA LYS A 354 -14.50 -6.69 -6.46
C LYS A 354 -14.68 -5.19 -6.24
N ASN A 355 -15.94 -4.76 -6.02
CA ASN A 355 -16.34 -3.35 -5.87
C ASN A 355 -16.63 -2.95 -4.42
N GLY A 356 -16.52 -3.86 -3.46
CA GLY A 356 -16.61 -3.55 -2.04
C GLY A 356 -15.30 -2.91 -1.54
N ILE A 357 -15.39 -2.16 -0.44
CA ILE A 357 -14.22 -1.55 0.17
C ILE A 357 -13.31 -2.65 0.71
N VAL A 358 -12.03 -2.62 0.36
CA VAL A 358 -10.97 -3.47 0.91
C VAL A 358 -9.77 -2.58 1.21
N SER A 359 -9.01 -2.88 2.24
CA SER A 359 -7.84 -2.10 2.63
C SER A 359 -6.60 -2.99 2.80
N GLY A 360 -5.43 -2.37 2.74
CA GLY A 360 -4.16 -2.98 3.13
C GLY A 360 -4.19 -3.60 4.52
N LEU A 361 -4.93 -2.99 5.45
CA LEU A 361 -5.18 -3.48 6.81
C LEU A 361 -5.82 -4.88 6.85
N ASP A 362 -6.64 -5.20 5.86
CA ASP A 362 -7.46 -6.42 5.83
C ASP A 362 -6.65 -7.69 5.54
N TRP A 363 -5.46 -7.54 4.95
CA TRP A 363 -4.65 -8.71 4.62
C TRP A 363 -4.18 -9.48 5.84
N PHE A 364 -3.91 -8.81 6.97
CA PHE A 364 -3.49 -9.50 8.19
C PHE A 364 -4.54 -10.54 8.63
N PRO A 365 -5.80 -10.17 8.99
CA PRO A 365 -6.79 -11.16 9.39
C PRO A 365 -7.23 -12.08 8.23
N THR A 366 -7.18 -11.63 6.98
CA THR A 366 -7.59 -12.43 5.82
C THR A 366 -6.61 -13.57 5.53
N LEU A 367 -5.31 -13.30 5.52
CA LEU A 367 -4.29 -14.32 5.28
C LEU A 367 -4.21 -15.30 6.46
N LEU A 368 -4.41 -14.85 7.69
CA LEU A 368 -4.53 -15.74 8.85
C LEU A 368 -5.78 -16.65 8.73
N ALA A 369 -6.92 -16.11 8.31
CA ALA A 369 -8.11 -16.90 8.05
C ALA A 369 -7.91 -17.92 6.91
N ALA A 370 -7.17 -17.56 5.86
CA ALA A 370 -6.83 -18.47 4.77
C ALA A 370 -5.98 -19.68 5.23
N VAL A 371 -5.27 -19.57 6.33
CA VAL A 371 -4.48 -20.66 6.95
C VAL A 371 -5.17 -21.32 8.13
N GLY A 372 -6.46 -21.00 8.33
CA GLY A 372 -7.32 -21.62 9.34
C GLY A 372 -7.43 -20.87 10.67
N ASP A 373 -6.91 -19.65 10.77
CA ASP A 373 -6.96 -18.80 11.96
C ASP A 373 -7.94 -17.63 11.76
N THR A 374 -9.22 -17.87 12.07
CA THR A 374 -10.31 -16.92 11.81
C THR A 374 -10.57 -15.91 12.93
N ASP A 375 -10.03 -16.12 14.12
CA ASP A 375 -10.29 -15.35 15.34
C ASP A 375 -9.08 -14.56 15.86
N VAL A 376 -8.05 -14.38 15.01
CA VAL A 376 -6.81 -13.67 15.38
C VAL A 376 -7.07 -12.26 15.92
N LYS A 377 -8.04 -11.53 15.36
CA LYS A 377 -8.43 -10.19 15.81
C LYS A 377 -8.91 -10.20 17.27
N ASP A 378 -9.83 -11.09 17.59
CA ASP A 378 -10.39 -11.21 18.94
C ASP A 378 -9.36 -11.66 19.97
N ARG A 379 -8.44 -12.53 19.56
CA ARG A 379 -7.34 -12.95 20.43
C ARG A 379 -6.37 -11.81 20.70
N LEU A 380 -6.03 -11.01 19.71
CA LEU A 380 -5.13 -9.87 19.89
C LEU A 380 -5.73 -8.77 20.75
N LEU A 381 -7.04 -8.54 20.70
CA LEU A 381 -7.73 -7.64 21.62
C LEU A 381 -7.61 -8.09 23.09
N LYS A 382 -7.68 -9.39 23.34
CA LYS A 382 -7.59 -9.98 24.69
C LYS A 382 -6.15 -10.19 25.17
N GLY A 383 -5.22 -10.26 24.24
CA GLY A 383 -3.83 -10.65 24.44
C GLY A 383 -3.56 -12.05 23.90
N TRP A 384 -2.59 -12.15 23.00
CA TRP A 384 -2.18 -13.39 22.34
C TRP A 384 -0.67 -13.57 22.36
N THR A 385 -0.24 -14.81 22.66
CA THR A 385 1.15 -15.25 22.60
C THR A 385 1.33 -16.23 21.43
N PRO A 386 1.79 -15.77 20.24
CA PRO A 386 1.94 -16.63 19.07
C PRO A 386 2.85 -17.82 19.32
N GLY A 387 2.42 -19.02 18.90
CA GLY A 387 3.23 -20.23 18.99
C GLY A 387 3.68 -20.64 20.41
N GLY A 388 3.05 -20.12 21.47
CA GLY A 388 3.47 -20.38 22.84
C GLY A 388 4.79 -19.71 23.23
N GLY A 389 5.20 -18.68 22.50
CA GLY A 389 6.39 -17.86 22.79
C GLY A 389 6.31 -17.14 24.13
N GLN A 390 7.28 -16.26 24.41
CA GLN A 390 7.33 -15.52 25.69
C GLN A 390 6.54 -14.20 25.65
N LYS A 391 6.30 -13.66 24.46
CA LYS A 391 5.72 -12.34 24.30
C LYS A 391 4.21 -12.37 24.06
N ASN A 392 3.49 -11.65 24.90
CA ASN A 392 2.05 -11.42 24.74
C ASN A 392 1.82 -10.09 23.98
N TYR A 393 1.03 -10.16 22.91
CA TYR A 393 0.63 -9.00 22.11
C TYR A 393 -0.83 -8.66 22.43
N LYS A 394 -1.07 -7.44 22.91
CA LYS A 394 -2.42 -6.89 23.09
C LYS A 394 -2.55 -5.64 22.21
N VAL A 395 -3.15 -5.81 21.04
CA VAL A 395 -3.29 -4.76 20.03
C VAL A 395 -4.68 -4.82 19.38
N HIS A 396 -5.10 -3.69 18.81
CA HIS A 396 -6.33 -3.58 18.05
C HIS A 396 -6.02 -3.67 16.55
N LEU A 397 -6.40 -4.76 15.88
CA LEU A 397 -6.37 -4.82 14.43
C LEU A 397 -7.53 -3.99 13.86
N ASP A 398 -7.22 -3.09 12.93
CA ASP A 398 -8.21 -2.31 12.21
C ASP A 398 -8.65 -2.99 10.89
N GLY A 399 -8.01 -4.12 10.56
CA GLY A 399 -8.37 -4.97 9.44
C GLY A 399 -9.61 -5.83 9.70
N TYR A 400 -10.26 -6.22 8.61
CA TYR A 400 -11.39 -7.16 8.57
C TYR A 400 -11.02 -8.40 7.75
N ASN A 401 -11.52 -9.56 8.16
CA ASN A 401 -11.32 -10.79 7.41
C ASN A 401 -12.19 -10.79 6.13
N GLN A 402 -11.55 -10.69 4.97
CA GLN A 402 -12.19 -10.64 3.66
C GLN A 402 -12.30 -12.02 2.97
N LEU A 403 -11.93 -13.12 3.64
CA LEU A 403 -11.82 -14.43 2.98
C LEU A 403 -13.10 -14.88 2.29
N ASP A 404 -14.26 -14.70 2.93
CA ASP A 404 -15.55 -15.09 2.34
C ASP A 404 -15.92 -14.21 1.15
N TYR A 405 -15.59 -12.91 1.21
CA TYR A 405 -15.77 -12.00 0.08
C TYR A 405 -14.86 -12.36 -1.10
N LEU A 406 -13.60 -12.67 -0.83
CA LEU A 406 -12.63 -13.05 -1.86
C LEU A 406 -13.01 -14.35 -2.57
N THR A 407 -13.47 -15.35 -1.80
CA THR A 407 -13.81 -16.69 -2.30
C THR A 407 -15.24 -16.80 -2.86
N GLY A 408 -16.01 -15.69 -2.88
CA GLY A 408 -17.38 -15.68 -3.39
C GLY A 408 -18.42 -16.32 -2.49
N LYS A 409 -18.10 -16.62 -1.24
CA LYS A 409 -19.08 -17.07 -0.23
C LYS A 409 -19.94 -15.90 0.28
N SER A 410 -19.44 -14.67 0.17
CA SER A 410 -20.17 -13.44 0.43
C SER A 410 -20.05 -12.50 -0.77
N ASP A 411 -21.17 -11.89 -1.17
CA ASP A 411 -21.20 -10.83 -2.18
C ASP A 411 -20.78 -9.46 -1.61
N LYS A 412 -20.68 -9.35 -0.29
CA LYS A 412 -20.36 -8.10 0.41
C LYS A 412 -19.00 -8.20 1.06
N SER A 413 -18.22 -7.12 0.95
CA SER A 413 -17.03 -6.93 1.77
C SER A 413 -17.38 -6.94 3.26
N ALA A 414 -16.49 -7.45 4.08
CA ALA A 414 -16.60 -7.36 5.53
C ALA A 414 -16.32 -5.93 6.05
N ARG A 415 -15.83 -5.04 5.18
CA ARG A 415 -15.54 -3.64 5.47
C ARG A 415 -16.57 -2.73 4.81
N ASP A 416 -17.15 -1.80 5.57
CA ASP A 416 -18.04 -0.75 5.07
C ASP A 416 -17.52 0.67 5.34
N ASP A 417 -16.35 0.81 5.99
CA ASP A 417 -15.72 2.07 6.37
C ASP A 417 -14.23 2.13 6.01
N PHE A 418 -13.67 3.35 5.98
CA PHE A 418 -12.23 3.60 5.91
C PHE A 418 -11.90 4.96 6.53
N TYR A 419 -10.79 5.05 7.29
CA TYR A 419 -10.38 6.25 8.03
C TYR A 419 -9.06 6.78 7.47
N TYR A 420 -9.08 8.02 6.96
CA TYR A 420 -7.95 8.67 6.31
C TYR A 420 -7.15 9.46 7.33
N PHE A 421 -5.94 9.04 7.60
CA PHE A 421 -5.00 9.78 8.44
C PHE A 421 -3.96 10.48 7.59
N ASN A 422 -3.63 11.74 7.93
CA ASN A 422 -2.48 12.41 7.32
C ASN A 422 -1.18 11.92 7.97
N ASP A 423 -0.06 12.42 7.49
CA ASP A 423 1.28 12.06 7.95
C ASP A 423 1.56 12.47 9.41
N ASP A 424 0.88 13.48 9.96
CA ASP A 424 0.93 13.86 11.38
C ASP A 424 0.04 12.97 12.28
N GLY A 425 -0.67 12.02 11.70
CA GLY A 425 -1.59 11.13 12.41
C GLY A 425 -2.92 11.80 12.79
N LEU A 426 -3.30 12.90 12.11
CA LEU A 426 -4.61 13.53 12.24
C LEU A 426 -5.63 12.80 11.36
N LEU A 427 -6.82 12.50 11.90
CA LEU A 427 -7.93 12.00 11.10
C LEU A 427 -8.48 13.12 10.22
N VAL A 428 -8.24 13.06 8.92
CA VAL A 428 -8.57 14.13 7.96
C VAL A 428 -9.85 13.83 7.17
N ALA A 429 -10.20 12.57 7.01
CA ALA A 429 -11.44 12.15 6.37
C ALA A 429 -11.86 10.77 6.85
N MET A 430 -13.10 10.39 6.56
CA MET A 430 -13.57 9.01 6.65
C MET A 430 -14.50 8.68 5.48
N ARG A 431 -14.55 7.41 5.11
CA ARG A 431 -15.54 6.84 4.20
C ARG A 431 -16.44 5.89 4.97
N PHE A 432 -17.74 5.93 4.73
CA PHE A 432 -18.66 4.85 5.08
C PHE A 432 -19.53 4.56 3.85
N GLU A 433 -19.64 3.30 3.50
CA GLU A 433 -20.32 2.86 2.27
C GLU A 433 -19.88 3.67 1.05
N ASN A 434 -20.77 4.49 0.47
CA ASN A 434 -20.48 5.33 -0.70
C ASN A 434 -20.11 6.78 -0.34
N TRP A 435 -20.16 7.14 0.94
CA TRP A 435 -20.02 8.51 1.41
C TRP A 435 -18.63 8.76 1.98
N LYS A 436 -17.93 9.76 1.47
CA LYS A 436 -16.69 10.27 2.06
C LYS A 436 -16.97 11.60 2.72
N ILE A 437 -16.57 11.71 3.98
CA ILE A 437 -16.67 12.92 4.79
C ILE A 437 -15.26 13.47 4.99
N VAL A 438 -15.02 14.69 4.57
CA VAL A 438 -13.70 15.36 4.68
C VAL A 438 -13.75 16.38 5.79
N PHE A 439 -12.96 16.18 6.83
CA PHE A 439 -12.84 17.06 8.01
C PHE A 439 -11.75 18.11 7.84
N CYS A 440 -10.60 17.69 7.27
CA CYS A 440 -9.48 18.56 6.95
C CYS A 440 -9.01 18.22 5.53
N GLU A 441 -8.57 19.24 4.78
CA GLU A 441 -8.18 19.07 3.38
C GLU A 441 -6.79 19.61 3.08
N GLN A 442 -6.04 18.89 2.23
CA GLN A 442 -4.89 19.43 1.54
C GLN A 442 -5.38 20.24 0.33
N ARG A 443 -5.03 21.54 0.30
CA ARG A 443 -5.48 22.48 -0.74
C ARG A 443 -4.52 22.62 -1.90
N ALA A 444 -3.29 22.18 -1.74
CA ALA A 444 -2.33 22.19 -2.83
C ALA A 444 -2.87 21.36 -4.02
N PRO A 445 -2.73 21.86 -5.24
CA PRO A 445 -3.24 21.16 -6.43
C PRO A 445 -2.44 19.87 -6.75
N GLY A 446 -1.24 19.73 -6.19
CA GLY A 446 -0.30 18.64 -6.43
C GLY A 446 1.15 19.09 -6.30
N GLY A 447 2.08 18.19 -6.59
CA GLY A 447 3.51 18.45 -6.56
C GLY A 447 4.05 18.62 -5.14
N PHE A 448 5.22 19.24 -5.01
CA PHE A 448 5.86 19.42 -3.71
C PHE A 448 5.03 20.25 -2.72
N ALA A 449 4.11 21.07 -3.18
CA ALA A 449 3.21 21.84 -2.32
C ALA A 449 2.31 20.94 -1.45
N VAL A 450 2.03 19.71 -1.85
CA VAL A 450 1.30 18.74 -1.02
C VAL A 450 2.05 18.42 0.27
N TRP A 451 3.39 18.44 0.23
CA TRP A 451 4.27 18.16 1.36
C TRP A 451 4.57 19.39 2.22
N SER A 452 4.57 20.60 1.61
CA SER A 452 4.98 21.84 2.26
C SER A 452 3.81 22.64 2.83
N ASP A 453 2.62 22.53 2.26
CA ASP A 453 1.47 23.32 2.66
C ASP A 453 0.67 22.61 3.75
N PRO A 454 0.20 23.32 4.77
CA PRO A 454 -0.52 22.72 5.88
C PRO A 454 -1.91 22.22 5.46
N PHE A 455 -2.39 21.18 6.13
CA PHE A 455 -3.80 20.79 6.09
C PHE A 455 -4.68 21.87 6.69
N VAL A 456 -5.83 22.14 6.07
CA VAL A 456 -6.83 23.10 6.56
C VAL A 456 -8.05 22.36 7.08
N CYS A 457 -8.30 22.44 8.38
CA CYS A 457 -9.50 21.85 8.98
C CYS A 457 -10.74 22.70 8.72
N LEU A 458 -11.80 22.05 8.27
CA LEU A 458 -13.02 22.70 7.79
C LEU A 458 -13.99 22.95 8.96
N ARG A 459 -14.66 24.11 8.96
CA ARG A 459 -15.74 24.40 9.92
C ARG A 459 -17.01 23.60 9.61
N VAL A 460 -17.23 23.28 8.34
CA VAL A 460 -18.30 22.39 7.86
C VAL A 460 -17.62 21.34 7.01
N PRO A 461 -17.71 20.04 7.35
CA PRO A 461 -17.13 18.98 6.56
C PRO A 461 -17.69 18.94 5.14
N LYS A 462 -16.85 18.59 4.16
CA LYS A 462 -17.31 18.26 2.81
C LYS A 462 -17.82 16.83 2.77
N VAL A 463 -18.78 16.57 1.88
CA VAL A 463 -19.38 15.26 1.67
C VAL A 463 -19.37 14.90 0.19
N PHE A 464 -18.84 13.74 -0.14
CA PHE A 464 -18.80 13.22 -1.51
C PHE A 464 -19.50 11.85 -1.58
N ASN A 465 -20.22 11.60 -2.66
CA ASN A 465 -20.68 10.27 -3.01
C ASN A 465 -19.70 9.63 -4.01
N LEU A 466 -18.83 8.74 -3.56
CA LEU A 466 -17.76 8.17 -4.37
C LEU A 466 -18.24 7.21 -5.49
N ARG A 467 -19.55 6.91 -5.58
CA ARG A 467 -20.13 6.21 -6.73
C ARG A 467 -20.61 7.17 -7.82
N MET A 468 -21.09 8.36 -7.43
CA MET A 468 -21.57 9.39 -8.35
C MET A 468 -20.46 10.37 -8.73
N ASP A 469 -19.51 10.58 -7.82
CA ASP A 469 -18.33 11.45 -7.99
C ASP A 469 -17.07 10.73 -7.49
N PRO A 470 -16.59 9.72 -8.23
CA PRO A 470 -15.42 8.92 -7.82
C PRO A 470 -14.12 9.71 -7.79
N TYR A 471 -14.11 10.90 -8.40
CA TYR A 471 -12.93 11.77 -8.51
C TYR A 471 -13.00 12.98 -7.59
N GLU A 472 -14.00 13.06 -6.71
CA GLU A 472 -14.16 14.11 -5.69
C GLU A 472 -14.11 15.53 -6.29
N ARG A 473 -14.85 15.75 -7.37
CA ARG A 473 -14.84 17.01 -8.12
C ARG A 473 -16.08 17.87 -7.91
N ALA A 474 -17.12 17.36 -7.25
CA ALA A 474 -18.41 18.03 -7.13
C ALA A 474 -18.30 19.41 -6.46
N ASP A 475 -17.39 19.57 -5.47
CA ASP A 475 -17.14 20.85 -4.81
C ASP A 475 -16.47 21.92 -5.70
N ILE A 476 -15.90 21.51 -6.86
CA ILE A 476 -15.20 22.38 -7.81
C ILE A 476 -16.05 22.68 -9.04
N VAL A 477 -16.78 21.66 -9.55
CA VAL A 477 -17.43 21.74 -10.88
C VAL A 477 -18.96 21.79 -10.82
N SER A 478 -19.58 21.64 -9.64
CA SER A 478 -21.04 21.65 -9.51
C SER A 478 -21.55 22.92 -8.85
N ASP A 479 -22.36 23.69 -9.58
CA ASP A 479 -23.05 24.86 -9.04
C ASP A 479 -24.04 24.52 -7.92
N GLN A 480 -24.52 23.27 -7.87
CA GLN A 480 -25.51 22.80 -6.90
C GLN A 480 -24.91 22.13 -5.67
N TYR A 481 -23.58 21.99 -5.58
CA TYR A 481 -22.94 21.24 -4.50
C TYR A 481 -23.29 21.79 -3.11
N ASN A 482 -23.21 23.10 -2.92
CA ASN A 482 -23.47 23.70 -1.60
C ASN A 482 -24.95 23.63 -1.20
N ASP A 483 -25.88 23.76 -2.16
CA ASP A 483 -27.31 23.57 -1.90
C ASP A 483 -27.61 22.11 -1.53
N TRP A 484 -27.01 21.16 -2.27
CA TRP A 484 -27.13 19.74 -1.97
C TRP A 484 -26.52 19.39 -0.60
N LEU A 485 -25.32 19.90 -0.27
CA LEU A 485 -24.67 19.68 1.03
C LEU A 485 -25.53 20.19 2.18
N SER A 486 -26.10 21.39 2.03
CA SER A 486 -26.99 21.98 3.04
C SER A 486 -28.24 21.13 3.31
N LYS A 487 -28.80 20.53 2.26
CA LYS A 487 -29.97 19.63 2.37
C LYS A 487 -29.62 18.24 2.93
N ASN A 488 -28.34 17.83 2.87
CA ASN A 488 -27.86 16.51 3.27
C ASN A 488 -26.80 16.59 4.39
N ALA A 489 -26.78 17.66 5.18
CA ALA A 489 -25.80 17.86 6.24
C ALA A 489 -25.76 16.74 7.29
N TYR A 490 -26.88 16.00 7.46
CA TYR A 490 -26.95 14.84 8.37
C TYR A 490 -25.90 13.76 8.04
N LEU A 491 -25.44 13.64 6.78
CA LEU A 491 -24.39 12.69 6.39
C LEU A 491 -23.06 13.01 7.08
N ALA A 492 -22.73 14.31 7.22
CA ALA A 492 -21.54 14.74 7.95
C ALA A 492 -21.64 14.38 9.44
N PHE A 493 -22.82 14.49 10.06
CA PHE A 493 -23.03 14.12 11.45
C PHE A 493 -22.92 12.61 11.66
N ILE A 494 -23.46 11.78 10.76
CA ILE A 494 -23.31 10.33 10.80
C ILE A 494 -21.82 9.95 10.69
N GLY A 495 -21.12 10.53 9.73
CA GLY A 495 -19.68 10.28 9.57
C GLY A 495 -18.88 10.73 10.81
N SER A 496 -19.19 11.89 11.38
CA SER A 496 -18.53 12.37 12.61
C SER A 496 -18.77 11.45 13.80
N ALA A 497 -19.98 10.88 13.92
CA ALA A 497 -20.29 9.92 14.98
C ALA A 497 -19.47 8.62 14.83
N LYS A 498 -19.42 8.03 13.61
CA LYS A 498 -18.59 6.86 13.30
C LYS A 498 -17.10 7.13 13.54
N ALA A 499 -16.61 8.28 13.10
CA ALA A 499 -15.23 8.71 13.34
C ALA A 499 -14.92 8.84 14.85
N SER A 500 -15.86 9.38 15.62
CA SER A 500 -15.72 9.49 17.08
C SER A 500 -15.66 8.12 17.76
N GLU A 501 -16.53 7.18 17.36
CA GLU A 501 -16.52 5.80 17.87
C GLU A 501 -15.17 5.12 17.58
N PHE A 502 -14.67 5.22 16.36
CA PHE A 502 -13.36 4.69 16.00
C PHE A 502 -12.24 5.32 16.84
N LEU A 503 -12.22 6.65 16.99
CA LEU A 503 -11.21 7.36 17.78
C LEU A 503 -11.24 6.98 19.26
N GLN A 504 -12.39 6.62 19.84
CA GLN A 504 -12.48 6.14 21.22
C GLN A 504 -11.66 4.86 21.45
N THR A 505 -11.49 4.01 20.42
CA THR A 505 -10.68 2.79 20.54
C THR A 505 -9.20 3.06 20.84
N PHE A 506 -8.71 4.27 20.57
CA PHE A 506 -7.32 4.67 20.88
C PHE A 506 -7.11 4.96 22.37
N VAL A 507 -8.18 5.13 23.16
CA VAL A 507 -8.08 5.26 24.62
C VAL A 507 -7.66 3.92 25.24
N GLU A 508 -8.27 2.82 24.80
CA GLU A 508 -7.94 1.48 25.29
C GLU A 508 -6.66 0.91 24.64
N TYR A 509 -6.46 1.20 23.34
CA TYR A 509 -5.31 0.74 22.56
C TYR A 509 -4.52 1.95 22.03
N PRO A 510 -3.73 2.62 22.90
CA PRO A 510 -3.03 3.84 22.54
C PRO A 510 -1.92 3.61 21.53
N PRO A 511 -1.54 4.64 20.75
CA PRO A 511 -0.43 4.56 19.81
C PRO A 511 0.86 4.05 20.44
N SER A 512 1.63 3.29 19.67
CA SER A 512 2.93 2.74 20.11
C SER A 512 3.99 3.81 20.30
N GLN A 513 3.89 4.89 19.51
CA GLN A 513 4.76 6.06 19.54
C GLN A 513 4.07 7.27 18.89
N ARG A 514 4.65 8.46 19.06
CA ARG A 514 4.25 9.64 18.27
C ARG A 514 4.79 9.50 16.84
N PRO A 515 4.07 10.01 15.83
CA PRO A 515 4.61 10.17 14.48
C PRO A 515 5.89 11.00 14.50
N ALA A 516 6.79 10.75 13.54
CA ALA A 516 7.96 11.60 13.32
C ALA A 516 7.52 13.03 12.94
N SER A 517 8.41 14.00 13.13
CA SER A 517 8.22 15.37 12.64
C SER A 517 9.41 15.76 11.76
N PHE A 518 9.15 16.49 10.68
CA PHE A 518 10.20 17.08 9.84
C PHE A 518 10.64 18.47 10.33
N SER A 519 10.05 18.95 11.44
CA SER A 519 10.39 20.24 12.05
C SER A 519 10.94 20.07 13.46
N VAL A 520 11.25 21.19 14.11
CA VAL A 520 11.78 21.23 15.49
C VAL A 520 10.67 21.28 16.55
N ASP A 521 9.40 21.25 16.16
CA ASP A 521 8.24 21.40 17.04
C ASP A 521 8.24 20.42 18.22
N GLN A 522 8.50 19.14 17.97
CA GLN A 522 8.54 18.11 19.03
C GLN A 522 9.74 18.29 19.95
N VAL A 523 10.89 18.72 19.41
CA VAL A 523 12.10 19.00 20.20
C VAL A 523 11.85 20.24 21.06
N GLN A 524 11.26 21.28 20.51
CA GLN A 524 10.91 22.49 21.24
C GLN A 524 9.93 22.19 22.38
N GLU A 525 8.84 21.44 22.10
CA GLU A 525 7.90 21.00 23.14
C GLU A 525 8.57 20.22 24.27
N ALA A 526 9.52 19.34 23.93
CA ALA A 526 10.26 18.56 24.93
C ALA A 526 11.18 19.45 25.79
N VAL A 527 11.82 20.45 25.18
CA VAL A 527 12.65 21.44 25.87
C VAL A 527 11.81 22.31 26.79
N ASP A 528 10.65 22.81 26.31
CA ASP A 528 9.75 23.64 27.11
C ASP A 528 9.25 22.89 28.35
N LYS A 529 8.84 21.63 28.19
CA LYS A 529 8.45 20.76 29.32
C LYS A 529 9.61 20.51 30.31
N ALA A 530 10.83 20.39 29.82
CA ALA A 530 12.00 20.22 30.68
C ALA A 530 12.30 21.50 31.46
N ILE A 531 12.13 22.66 30.84
CA ILE A 531 12.27 23.96 31.48
C ILE A 531 11.18 24.16 32.57
N GLU A 532 9.93 23.88 32.27
CA GLU A 532 8.83 23.94 33.23
C GLU A 532 9.11 23.06 34.45
N LYS A 533 9.50 21.82 34.25
CA LYS A 533 9.85 20.89 35.31
C LYS A 533 11.03 21.40 36.15
N HIS A 534 12.04 22.00 35.51
CA HIS A 534 13.18 22.57 36.21
C HIS A 534 12.73 23.73 37.16
N PHE A 535 11.86 24.62 36.71
CA PHE A 535 11.31 25.68 37.54
C PHE A 535 10.46 25.14 38.70
N GLU A 536 9.63 24.13 38.48
CA GLU A 536 8.86 23.50 39.55
C GLU A 536 9.77 22.87 40.61
N GLU A 537 10.85 22.19 40.20
CA GLU A 537 11.83 21.59 41.11
C GLU A 537 12.56 22.67 41.94
N GLN A 538 12.92 23.80 41.31
CA GLN A 538 13.52 24.93 42.01
C GLN A 538 12.57 25.54 43.04
N ALA A 539 11.31 25.78 42.66
CA ALA A 539 10.29 26.30 43.56
C ALA A 539 10.07 25.37 44.77
N ARG A 540 10.02 24.05 44.55
CA ARG A 540 9.91 23.07 45.66
C ARG A 540 11.12 23.07 46.58
N LYS A 541 12.35 23.30 46.07
CA LYS A 541 13.56 23.42 46.90
C LYS A 541 13.57 24.71 47.76
N GLN A 542 13.13 25.81 47.16
CA GLN A 542 13.05 27.11 47.88
C GLN A 542 11.93 27.09 48.94
N GLY A 543 10.78 26.45 48.67
CA GLY A 543 9.71 26.30 49.65
C GLY A 543 10.05 25.40 50.84
N LYS A 544 11.03 24.48 50.68
CA LYS A 544 11.51 23.62 51.78
C LYS A 544 12.65 24.26 52.60
N SER A 545 13.29 25.32 52.12
CA SER A 545 14.35 26.03 52.88
C SER A 545 13.80 27.17 53.72
N GLY A 546 12.49 27.46 53.66
CA GLY A 546 11.81 28.51 54.43
C GLY A 546 10.93 27.98 55.57
N SER A 547 10.95 26.70 55.86
CA SER A 547 10.28 26.07 57.02
C SER A 547 11.36 25.43 57.92
#